data_20e9c82efbd6cefb2596e19aff5d1747
#
_entry.id   20e9c82efbd6cefb2596e19aff5d1747
#
_cell.length_a   1.000
_cell.length_b   1.000
_cell.length_c   1.000
_cell.angle_alpha   90.00
_cell.angle_beta   90.00
_cell.angle_gamma   90.00
#
_symmetry.space_group_name_H-M   'P 1'
#
loop_
_entity.id
_entity.type
_entity.pdbx_description
1 polymer ?
#
loop_
_entity_poly.entity_id
_entity_poly.type
_entity_poly.pdbx_seq_one_letter_code
_entity_poly.pdbx_strand_id
1 'polypeptide(L)'
;MLLKEINNNGKKLSFTYDAVGNIVTISENGVQKVKYMYNALSELTRVDSAWENKSITYTYDAGMNMTSRKEYSYTTGTLGNAVKTDLLTYRASGWKDQLISYNGSSISYDAVGNITAYQGRTLTWYRGSLLQSLTLNGKKAVYHYDSEGYRVQWKDLNGISHKNYWCGNKLMGTKYGDVLVQFVYGADKSPLMLKKGEKEYYYLYNSQNDVIGLIDSDGKQVVNYSYDAWGKQTGLTDISGENIGKLNPFRYRAYCYDDDTKLYVTASRYYDLELCRFL
;
A
#
# COMPACT_ATOMS: atom_id res chain seq x y z
N MET A 1 10.11 -21.55 -10.32
CA MET A 1 10.95 -21.78 -9.11
C MET A 1 10.55 -20.74 -8.09
N LEU A 2 10.22 -21.13 -6.83
CA LEU A 2 9.87 -20.19 -5.77
C LEU A 2 11.14 -19.74 -5.01
N LEU A 3 11.21 -18.48 -4.66
CA LEU A 3 12.33 -17.89 -3.94
C LEU A 3 12.37 -18.42 -2.50
N LYS A 4 13.42 -19.15 -2.13
CA LYS A 4 13.53 -19.76 -0.79
C LYS A 4 14.24 -18.88 0.22
N GLU A 5 15.11 -17.98 -0.23
CA GLU A 5 15.95 -17.19 0.65
C GLU A 5 16.42 -15.89 0.00
N ILE A 6 16.53 -14.84 0.80
CA ILE A 6 17.21 -13.58 0.48
C ILE A 6 18.21 -13.31 1.59
N ASN A 7 19.43 -12.93 1.22
CA ASN A 7 20.43 -12.45 2.17
C ASN A 7 20.77 -10.98 1.85
N ASN A 8 20.37 -10.07 2.73
CA ASN A 8 20.65 -8.66 2.65
C ASN A 8 21.61 -8.29 3.76
N ASN A 9 22.91 -8.24 3.42
CA ASN A 9 23.98 -7.79 4.33
C ASN A 9 23.91 -8.44 5.72
N GLY A 10 23.84 -9.78 5.76
CA GLY A 10 23.75 -10.56 6.99
C GLY A 10 22.35 -10.77 7.57
N LYS A 11 21.35 -10.07 7.07
CA LYS A 11 19.94 -10.31 7.36
C LYS A 11 19.38 -11.33 6.38
N LYS A 12 19.24 -12.58 6.84
CA LYS A 12 18.77 -13.70 6.05
C LYS A 12 17.27 -13.89 6.22
N LEU A 13 16.48 -13.72 5.16
CA LEU A 13 15.06 -14.05 5.14
C LEU A 13 14.86 -15.36 4.41
N SER A 14 14.14 -16.31 5.02
CA SER A 14 13.80 -17.61 4.43
C SER A 14 12.28 -17.75 4.33
N PHE A 15 11.81 -18.39 3.25
CA PHE A 15 10.38 -18.53 2.92
C PHE A 15 10.02 -20.00 2.78
N THR A 16 8.86 -20.38 3.32
CA THR A 16 8.20 -21.65 3.01
C THR A 16 6.89 -21.43 2.28
N TYR A 17 6.47 -22.40 1.50
CA TYR A 17 5.31 -22.29 0.64
C TYR A 17 4.41 -23.51 0.80
N ASP A 18 3.11 -23.34 0.55
CA ASP A 18 2.19 -24.45 0.37
C ASP A 18 2.32 -25.06 -1.03
N ALA A 19 1.50 -26.08 -1.32
CA ALA A 19 1.55 -26.83 -2.59
C ALA A 19 1.14 -25.98 -3.81
N VAL A 20 0.39 -24.89 -3.60
CA VAL A 20 -0.05 -23.99 -4.69
C VAL A 20 0.80 -22.72 -4.79
N GLY A 21 1.81 -22.58 -3.93
CA GLY A 21 2.80 -21.51 -4.00
C GLY A 21 2.51 -20.29 -3.13
N ASN A 22 1.56 -20.35 -2.22
CA ASN A 22 1.35 -19.29 -1.24
C ASN A 22 2.47 -19.32 -0.18
N ILE A 23 2.97 -18.16 0.23
CA ILE A 23 3.94 -18.06 1.34
C ILE A 23 3.26 -18.48 2.64
N VAL A 24 3.77 -19.52 3.30
CA VAL A 24 3.26 -20.00 4.58
C VAL A 24 4.03 -19.41 5.75
N THR A 25 5.37 -19.31 5.66
CA THR A 25 6.16 -18.69 6.70
C THR A 25 7.24 -17.77 6.16
N ILE A 26 7.57 -16.75 6.93
CA ILE A 26 8.77 -15.94 6.76
C ILE A 26 9.60 -16.06 8.04
N SER A 27 10.86 -16.47 7.91
CA SER A 27 11.82 -16.55 9.00
C SER A 27 12.95 -15.55 8.77
N GLU A 28 13.42 -14.91 9.84
CA GLU A 28 14.59 -14.03 9.86
C GLU A 28 15.68 -14.67 10.68
N ASN A 29 16.85 -14.92 10.07
CA ASN A 29 18.00 -15.60 10.69
C ASN A 29 17.60 -16.92 11.39
N GLY A 30 16.74 -17.71 10.74
CA GLY A 30 16.24 -19.00 11.23
C GLY A 30 15.08 -18.91 12.24
N VAL A 31 14.70 -17.70 12.69
CA VAL A 31 13.57 -17.51 13.62
C VAL A 31 12.32 -17.11 12.84
N GLN A 32 11.26 -17.91 12.94
CA GLN A 32 9.98 -17.60 12.31
C GLN A 32 9.42 -16.27 12.84
N LYS A 33 9.14 -15.35 11.93
CA LYS A 33 8.60 -14.02 12.23
C LYS A 33 7.16 -13.85 11.81
N VAL A 34 6.77 -14.49 10.69
CA VAL A 34 5.40 -14.42 10.19
C VAL A 34 4.94 -15.80 9.80
N LYS A 35 3.67 -16.10 10.09
CA LYS A 35 2.97 -17.29 9.60
C LYS A 35 1.65 -16.86 8.96
N TYR A 36 1.40 -17.38 7.75
CA TYR A 36 0.18 -17.18 7.00
C TYR A 36 -0.61 -18.48 6.93
N MET A 37 -1.92 -18.39 6.99
CA MET A 37 -2.85 -19.52 6.83
C MET A 37 -3.89 -19.16 5.78
N TYR A 38 -4.18 -20.13 4.92
CA TYR A 38 -5.10 -19.96 3.81
C TYR A 38 -6.20 -21.02 3.87
N ASN A 39 -7.35 -20.72 3.28
CA ASN A 39 -8.37 -21.73 3.03
C ASN A 39 -8.14 -22.45 1.69
N ALA A 40 -9.05 -23.36 1.32
CA ALA A 40 -8.96 -24.13 0.09
C ALA A 40 -9.02 -23.29 -1.21
N LEU A 41 -9.51 -22.06 -1.13
CA LEU A 41 -9.57 -21.08 -2.24
C LEU A 41 -8.34 -20.18 -2.30
N SER A 42 -7.29 -20.44 -1.48
CA SER A 42 -6.10 -19.58 -1.32
C SER A 42 -6.40 -18.19 -0.77
N GLU A 43 -7.54 -18.01 -0.10
CA GLU A 43 -7.82 -16.78 0.63
C GLU A 43 -7.06 -16.77 1.95
N LEU A 44 -6.42 -15.66 2.27
CA LEU A 44 -5.68 -15.47 3.52
C LEU A 44 -6.66 -15.40 4.70
N THR A 45 -6.66 -16.43 5.57
CA THR A 45 -7.59 -16.50 6.70
C THR A 45 -6.98 -16.05 8.02
N ARG A 46 -5.65 -16.19 8.18
CA ARG A 46 -4.93 -15.73 9.37
C ARG A 46 -3.50 -15.36 9.08
N VAL A 47 -3.02 -14.32 9.75
CA VAL A 47 -1.61 -13.91 9.84
C VAL A 47 -1.21 -13.86 11.30
N ASP A 48 -0.11 -14.52 11.67
CA ASP A 48 0.55 -14.34 12.95
C ASP A 48 1.88 -13.64 12.69
N SER A 49 2.02 -12.39 13.08
CA SER A 49 3.20 -11.55 12.82
C SER A 49 3.88 -11.14 14.13
N ALA A 50 5.05 -11.73 14.40
CA ALA A 50 5.89 -11.31 15.51
C ALA A 50 6.50 -9.91 15.25
N TRP A 51 6.69 -9.51 13.98
CA TRP A 51 7.16 -8.17 13.66
C TRP A 51 6.17 -7.08 14.05
N GLU A 52 4.84 -7.36 13.89
CA GLU A 52 3.78 -6.42 14.24
C GLU A 52 3.26 -6.62 15.66
N ASN A 53 3.72 -7.68 16.34
CA ASN A 53 3.19 -8.13 17.63
C ASN A 53 1.66 -8.35 17.60
N LYS A 54 1.14 -8.92 16.49
CA LYS A 54 -0.29 -9.12 16.22
C LYS A 54 -0.56 -10.46 15.57
N SER A 55 -1.75 -11.00 15.85
CA SER A 55 -2.42 -12.01 15.03
C SER A 55 -3.66 -11.38 14.41
N ILE A 56 -3.93 -11.66 13.13
CA ILE A 56 -5.05 -11.06 12.39
C ILE A 56 -5.80 -12.19 11.69
N THR A 57 -7.13 -12.17 11.77
CA THR A 57 -7.99 -13.11 11.03
C THR A 57 -8.87 -12.38 10.03
N TYR A 58 -9.19 -13.08 8.94
CA TYR A 58 -10.01 -12.59 7.84
C TYR A 58 -11.13 -13.59 7.56
N THR A 59 -12.33 -13.10 7.25
CA THR A 59 -13.45 -13.91 6.76
C THR A 59 -13.94 -13.35 5.44
N TYR A 60 -14.49 -14.23 4.60
CA TYR A 60 -14.94 -13.90 3.25
C TYR A 60 -16.34 -14.44 3.02
N ASP A 61 -17.06 -13.85 2.07
CA ASP A 61 -18.31 -14.41 1.55
C ASP A 61 -18.02 -15.37 0.38
N ALA A 62 -19.09 -15.94 -0.19
CA ALA A 62 -18.97 -16.86 -1.34
C ALA A 62 -18.44 -16.21 -2.63
N GLY A 63 -18.43 -14.87 -2.71
CA GLY A 63 -17.86 -14.09 -3.81
C GLY A 63 -16.41 -13.67 -3.57
N MET A 64 -15.75 -14.23 -2.54
CA MET A 64 -14.38 -13.88 -2.11
C MET A 64 -14.24 -12.43 -1.61
N ASN A 65 -15.34 -11.77 -1.24
CA ASN A 65 -15.28 -10.46 -0.63
C ASN A 65 -14.96 -10.57 0.86
N MET A 66 -13.97 -9.82 1.34
CA MET A 66 -13.64 -9.80 2.76
C MET A 66 -14.81 -9.23 3.56
N THR A 67 -15.38 -10.01 4.50
CA THR A 67 -16.50 -9.60 5.34
C THR A 67 -16.08 -9.12 6.72
N SER A 68 -14.94 -9.62 7.23
CA SER A 68 -14.36 -9.09 8.46
C SER A 68 -12.84 -9.22 8.51
N ARG A 69 -12.23 -8.30 9.27
CA ARG A 69 -10.83 -8.34 9.70
C ARG A 69 -10.80 -8.15 11.22
N LYS A 70 -10.19 -9.10 11.94
CA LYS A 70 -10.07 -9.01 13.42
C LYS A 70 -8.62 -9.05 13.83
N GLU A 71 -8.20 -8.11 14.67
CA GLU A 71 -6.87 -8.05 15.25
C GLU A 71 -6.87 -8.62 16.68
N TYR A 72 -5.80 -9.31 17.03
CA TYR A 72 -5.58 -9.95 18.34
C TYR A 72 -4.16 -9.66 18.80
N SER A 73 -3.88 -9.81 20.11
CA SER A 73 -2.50 -9.92 20.59
C SER A 73 -1.82 -11.10 19.91
N TYR A 74 -0.52 -10.93 19.62
CA TYR A 74 0.27 -11.96 18.92
C TYR A 74 0.21 -13.31 19.63
N THR A 75 -0.10 -14.34 18.89
CA THR A 75 -0.02 -15.73 19.30
C THR A 75 0.08 -16.65 18.08
N THR A 76 0.83 -17.73 18.19
CA THR A 76 0.83 -18.82 17.22
C THR A 76 -0.13 -19.95 17.58
N GLY A 77 -0.79 -19.84 18.74
CA GLY A 77 -1.76 -20.81 19.28
C GLY A 77 -3.20 -20.31 19.18
N THR A 78 -3.97 -20.59 20.23
CA THR A 78 -5.39 -20.19 20.35
C THR A 78 -5.51 -18.67 20.48
N LEU A 79 -6.41 -18.08 19.72
CA LEU A 79 -6.71 -16.64 19.78
C LEU A 79 -7.56 -16.33 21.01
N GLY A 80 -7.24 -15.23 21.68
CA GLY A 80 -8.05 -14.67 22.75
C GLY A 80 -9.21 -13.80 22.21
N ASN A 81 -9.55 -12.76 22.96
CA ASN A 81 -10.53 -11.77 22.49
C ASN A 81 -9.91 -10.84 21.43
N ALA A 82 -10.69 -10.50 20.43
CA ALA A 82 -10.27 -9.52 19.43
C ALA A 82 -10.11 -8.13 20.07
N VAL A 83 -8.97 -7.48 19.81
CA VAL A 83 -8.70 -6.10 20.26
C VAL A 83 -9.27 -5.07 19.29
N LYS A 84 -9.49 -5.46 18.04
CA LYS A 84 -10.13 -4.65 17.00
C LYS A 84 -10.90 -5.55 16.06
N THR A 85 -12.06 -5.06 15.58
CA THR A 85 -12.86 -5.74 14.56
C THR A 85 -13.28 -4.71 13.52
N ASP A 86 -12.96 -4.99 12.26
CA ASP A 86 -13.46 -4.25 11.10
C ASP A 86 -14.49 -5.14 10.39
N LEU A 87 -15.65 -4.57 10.05
CA LEU A 87 -16.76 -5.24 9.36
C LEU A 87 -17.01 -4.57 8.00
N LEU A 88 -17.11 -5.38 6.97
CA LEU A 88 -17.40 -4.96 5.62
C LEU A 88 -18.73 -5.57 5.17
N THR A 89 -19.68 -4.75 4.75
CA THR A 89 -21.01 -5.18 4.31
C THR A 89 -21.19 -4.88 2.84
N TYR A 90 -21.62 -5.88 2.08
CA TYR A 90 -21.84 -5.82 0.65
C TYR A 90 -23.31 -5.78 0.30
N ARG A 91 -23.62 -5.37 -0.93
CA ARG A 91 -24.99 -5.31 -1.45
C ARG A 91 -25.60 -6.72 -1.52
N ALA A 92 -26.83 -6.88 -1.04
CA ALA A 92 -27.51 -8.18 -1.03
C ALA A 92 -28.05 -8.59 -2.41
N SER A 93 -28.31 -7.61 -3.32
CA SER A 93 -28.88 -7.83 -4.65
C SER A 93 -28.23 -6.91 -5.69
N GLY A 94 -28.35 -7.25 -6.96
CA GLY A 94 -27.70 -6.52 -8.05
C GLY A 94 -26.19 -6.79 -8.06
N TRP A 95 -25.37 -5.74 -8.02
CA TRP A 95 -23.91 -5.88 -7.96
C TRP A 95 -23.45 -6.25 -6.54
N LYS A 96 -23.41 -7.53 -6.26
CA LYS A 96 -23.16 -8.09 -4.92
C LYS A 96 -21.75 -7.80 -4.37
N ASP A 97 -20.77 -7.51 -5.24
CA ASP A 97 -19.40 -7.17 -4.81
C ASP A 97 -19.25 -5.69 -4.44
N GLN A 98 -20.35 -4.89 -4.53
CA GLN A 98 -20.34 -3.50 -4.14
C GLN A 98 -20.37 -3.38 -2.62
N LEU A 99 -19.28 -2.87 -2.04
CA LEU A 99 -19.16 -2.60 -0.60
C LEU A 99 -20.05 -1.40 -0.22
N ILE A 100 -21.08 -1.60 0.59
CA ILE A 100 -22.03 -0.55 0.97
C ILE A 100 -21.80 0.03 2.36
N SER A 101 -21.03 -0.66 3.21
CA SER A 101 -20.72 -0.18 4.55
C SER A 101 -19.38 -0.70 5.05
N TYR A 102 -18.66 0.13 5.80
CA TYR A 102 -17.48 -0.22 6.56
C TYR A 102 -17.66 0.22 8.03
N ASN A 103 -17.60 -0.73 8.95
CA ASN A 103 -17.84 -0.49 10.40
C ASN A 103 -19.15 0.27 10.66
N GLY A 104 -20.23 -0.05 9.93
CA GLY A 104 -21.53 0.59 10.05
C GLY A 104 -21.63 1.95 9.31
N SER A 105 -20.53 2.52 8.85
CA SER A 105 -20.54 3.76 8.07
C SER A 105 -20.84 3.48 6.61
N SER A 106 -21.86 4.14 6.04
CA SER A 106 -22.27 3.96 4.64
C SER A 106 -21.21 4.44 3.65
N ILE A 107 -21.16 3.76 2.51
CA ILE A 107 -20.33 4.13 1.36
C ILE A 107 -21.27 4.52 0.21
N SER A 108 -21.05 5.70 -0.38
CA SER A 108 -21.84 6.23 -1.50
C SER A 108 -21.07 6.11 -2.81
N TYR A 109 -21.82 5.95 -3.90
CA TYR A 109 -21.29 5.75 -5.25
C TYR A 109 -21.95 6.69 -6.26
N ASP A 110 -21.25 7.02 -7.33
CA ASP A 110 -21.85 7.62 -8.53
C ASP A 110 -22.50 6.55 -9.42
N ALA A 111 -23.09 6.99 -10.54
CA ALA A 111 -23.82 6.12 -11.46
C ALA A 111 -22.91 5.10 -12.19
N VAL A 112 -21.60 5.34 -12.25
CA VAL A 112 -20.62 4.44 -12.89
C VAL A 112 -19.83 3.59 -11.89
N GLY A 113 -20.12 3.74 -10.59
CA GLY A 113 -19.60 2.88 -9.54
C GLY A 113 -18.36 3.42 -8.80
N ASN A 114 -17.97 4.67 -9.02
CA ASN A 114 -16.90 5.26 -8.21
C ASN A 114 -17.41 5.66 -6.82
N ILE A 115 -16.61 5.47 -5.79
CA ILE A 115 -16.93 5.91 -4.44
C ILE A 115 -16.96 7.44 -4.39
N THR A 116 -18.07 8.02 -3.93
CA THR A 116 -18.22 9.47 -3.75
C THR A 116 -18.15 9.92 -2.31
N ALA A 117 -18.49 9.03 -1.36
CA ALA A 117 -18.32 9.33 0.07
C ALA A 117 -18.06 8.06 0.89
N TYR A 118 -17.09 8.12 1.81
CA TYR A 118 -16.82 7.10 2.82
C TYR A 118 -15.87 7.63 3.90
N GLN A 119 -16.00 7.15 5.13
CA GLN A 119 -15.10 7.49 6.24
C GLN A 119 -14.80 9.01 6.40
N GLY A 120 -15.84 9.85 6.26
CA GLY A 120 -15.70 11.30 6.35
C GLY A 120 -15.02 11.97 5.16
N ARG A 121 -14.72 11.21 4.12
CA ARG A 121 -14.16 11.70 2.85
C ARG A 121 -15.28 11.93 1.84
N THR A 122 -15.16 12.98 1.02
CA THR A 122 -15.97 13.19 -0.18
C THR A 122 -15.05 13.24 -1.39
N LEU A 123 -15.37 12.47 -2.43
CA LEU A 123 -14.58 12.32 -3.64
C LEU A 123 -15.37 12.77 -4.86
N THR A 124 -14.71 13.44 -5.79
CA THR A 124 -15.27 13.74 -7.12
C THR A 124 -14.37 13.15 -8.19
N TRP A 125 -14.97 12.71 -9.29
CA TRP A 125 -14.29 11.99 -10.35
C TRP A 125 -14.36 12.73 -11.67
N TYR A 126 -13.37 12.52 -12.54
CA TYR A 126 -13.24 13.09 -13.86
C TYR A 126 -12.97 11.99 -14.88
N ARG A 127 -13.54 12.07 -16.07
CA ARG A 127 -13.40 11.05 -17.14
C ARG A 127 -13.62 9.61 -16.64
N GLY A 128 -14.61 9.43 -15.78
CA GLY A 128 -15.03 8.11 -15.30
C GLY A 128 -14.24 7.58 -14.11
N SER A 129 -12.91 7.63 -14.11
CA SER A 129 -12.11 6.96 -13.06
C SER A 129 -10.94 7.79 -12.49
N LEU A 130 -10.74 9.02 -12.96
CA LEU A 130 -9.68 9.89 -12.47
C LEU A 130 -10.20 10.70 -11.28
N LEU A 131 -9.55 10.58 -10.11
CA LEU A 131 -9.93 11.33 -8.92
C LEU A 131 -9.68 12.82 -9.12
N GLN A 132 -10.72 13.62 -9.23
CA GLN A 132 -10.65 15.06 -9.43
C GLN A 132 -10.38 15.82 -8.13
N SER A 133 -11.06 15.42 -7.05
CA SER A 133 -10.83 16.02 -5.74
C SER A 133 -11.17 15.07 -4.60
N LEU A 134 -10.52 15.31 -3.46
CA LEU A 134 -10.84 14.71 -2.17
C LEU A 134 -11.10 15.84 -1.16
N THR A 135 -12.18 15.76 -0.42
CA THR A 135 -12.44 16.62 0.74
C THR A 135 -12.41 15.78 2.02
N LEU A 136 -11.66 16.21 3.02
CA LEU A 136 -11.55 15.58 4.32
C LEU A 136 -11.40 16.67 5.40
N ASN A 137 -12.23 16.62 6.44
CA ASN A 137 -12.20 17.59 7.55
C ASN A 137 -12.25 19.07 7.07
N GLY A 138 -13.07 19.37 6.05
CA GLY A 138 -13.21 20.70 5.47
C GLY A 138 -12.05 21.17 4.58
N LYS A 139 -10.97 20.40 4.47
CA LYS A 139 -9.85 20.68 3.55
C LYS A 139 -10.06 19.93 2.23
N LYS A 140 -9.60 20.52 1.12
CA LYS A 140 -9.79 19.96 -0.22
C LYS A 140 -8.47 19.82 -0.95
N ALA A 141 -8.14 18.59 -1.36
CA ALA A 141 -7.12 18.31 -2.36
C ALA A 141 -7.73 18.29 -3.76
N VAL A 142 -6.99 18.76 -4.78
CA VAL A 142 -7.45 18.84 -6.18
C VAL A 142 -6.36 18.31 -7.08
N TYR A 143 -6.73 17.45 -8.03
CA TYR A 143 -5.82 16.73 -8.92
C TYR A 143 -6.06 17.07 -10.37
N HIS A 144 -4.98 17.22 -11.14
CA HIS A 144 -5.00 17.51 -12.58
C HIS A 144 -4.23 16.44 -13.34
N TYR A 145 -4.76 16.08 -14.50
CA TYR A 145 -4.25 15.00 -15.33
C TYR A 145 -4.00 15.52 -16.76
N ASP A 146 -3.06 14.88 -17.44
CA ASP A 146 -2.86 15.09 -18.87
C ASP A 146 -3.90 14.33 -19.71
N SER A 147 -3.75 14.36 -21.03
CA SER A 147 -4.63 13.68 -21.97
C SER A 147 -4.59 12.15 -21.85
N GLU A 148 -3.48 11.59 -21.37
CA GLU A 148 -3.26 10.15 -21.21
C GLU A 148 -3.74 9.64 -19.83
N GLY A 149 -4.15 10.55 -18.92
CA GLY A 149 -4.64 10.21 -17.60
C GLY A 149 -3.56 10.13 -16.52
N TYR A 150 -2.35 10.59 -16.77
CA TYR A 150 -1.33 10.71 -15.75
C TYR A 150 -1.53 11.97 -14.92
N ARG A 151 -1.46 11.83 -13.57
CA ARG A 151 -1.55 12.98 -12.66
C ARG A 151 -0.29 13.85 -12.84
N VAL A 152 -0.47 15.05 -13.38
CA VAL A 152 0.64 15.98 -13.65
C VAL A 152 0.80 17.06 -12.58
N GLN A 153 -0.28 17.41 -11.87
CA GLN A 153 -0.26 18.43 -10.82
C GLN A 153 -1.36 18.16 -9.80
N TRP A 154 -1.12 18.58 -8.55
CA TRP A 154 -2.17 18.62 -7.52
C TRP A 154 -1.88 19.67 -6.46
N LYS A 155 -2.95 20.11 -5.79
CA LYS A 155 -2.89 20.78 -4.48
C LYS A 155 -3.27 19.79 -3.42
N ASP A 156 -2.45 19.68 -2.38
CA ASP A 156 -2.71 18.80 -1.23
C ASP A 156 -3.78 19.38 -0.29
N LEU A 157 -4.13 18.64 0.77
CA LEU A 157 -5.09 19.07 1.80
C LEU A 157 -4.63 20.32 2.58
N ASN A 158 -3.37 20.73 2.49
CA ASN A 158 -2.81 21.93 3.07
C ASN A 158 -2.72 23.09 2.07
N GLY A 159 -3.14 22.87 0.80
CA GLY A 159 -3.12 23.85 -0.28
C GLY A 159 -1.75 24.02 -0.95
N ILE A 160 -0.77 23.13 -0.64
CA ILE A 160 0.55 23.15 -1.26
C ILE A 160 0.45 22.53 -2.65
N SER A 161 1.05 23.20 -3.63
CA SER A 161 1.07 22.70 -5.01
C SER A 161 2.24 21.76 -5.24
N HIS A 162 1.95 20.68 -5.97
CA HIS A 162 2.90 19.64 -6.33
C HIS A 162 2.83 19.36 -7.83
N LYS A 163 3.90 18.79 -8.40
CA LYS A 163 3.97 18.47 -9.83
C LYS A 163 4.70 17.15 -10.07
N ASN A 164 4.16 16.34 -10.95
CA ASN A 164 4.80 15.13 -11.47
C ASN A 164 5.39 15.38 -12.86
N TYR A 165 6.49 14.70 -13.14
CA TYR A 165 7.16 14.69 -14.44
C TYR A 165 7.17 13.26 -14.97
N TRP A 166 6.53 13.05 -16.11
CA TRP A 166 6.37 11.73 -16.72
C TRP A 166 7.19 11.59 -18.00
N CYS A 167 7.62 10.37 -18.31
CA CYS A 167 8.15 9.97 -19.59
C CYS A 167 7.46 8.65 -19.97
N GLY A 168 6.50 8.73 -20.92
CA GLY A 168 5.55 7.64 -21.13
C GLY A 168 4.82 7.30 -19.82
N ASN A 169 4.83 6.04 -19.44
CA ASN A 169 4.19 5.56 -18.20
C ASN A 169 5.11 5.58 -16.96
N LYS A 170 6.31 6.17 -17.05
CA LYS A 170 7.27 6.24 -15.94
C LYS A 170 7.25 7.62 -15.29
N LEU A 171 7.08 7.64 -13.97
CA LEU A 171 7.23 8.84 -13.16
C LEU A 171 8.73 9.15 -13.01
N MET A 172 9.23 10.17 -13.69
CA MET A 172 10.65 10.54 -13.68
C MET A 172 11.03 11.47 -12.54
N GLY A 173 10.04 12.13 -11.94
CA GLY A 173 10.27 13.00 -10.81
C GLY A 173 8.98 13.57 -10.24
N THR A 174 9.06 14.03 -9.00
CA THR A 174 7.98 14.74 -8.31
C THR A 174 8.54 15.98 -7.61
N LYS A 175 7.89 17.10 -7.82
CA LYS A 175 8.15 18.34 -7.07
C LYS A 175 7.10 18.51 -5.98
N TYR A 176 7.49 18.35 -4.73
CA TYR A 176 6.66 18.56 -3.54
C TYR A 176 6.89 19.99 -3.02
N GLY A 177 5.98 20.92 -3.32
CA GLY A 177 6.27 22.34 -3.11
C GLY A 177 7.51 22.75 -3.89
N ASP A 178 8.59 23.12 -3.19
CA ASP A 178 9.87 23.48 -3.82
C ASP A 178 10.91 22.33 -3.84
N VAL A 179 10.62 21.19 -3.22
CA VAL A 179 11.53 20.05 -3.15
C VAL A 179 11.32 19.15 -4.36
N LEU A 180 12.35 18.99 -5.19
CA LEU A 180 12.36 18.06 -6.33
C LEU A 180 13.04 16.75 -5.92
N VAL A 181 12.36 15.63 -6.18
CA VAL A 181 12.96 14.30 -6.21
C VAL A 181 12.84 13.72 -7.61
N GLN A 182 13.86 12.99 -8.03
CA GLN A 182 13.93 12.37 -9.35
C GLN A 182 14.10 10.86 -9.22
N PHE A 183 13.63 10.11 -10.22
CA PHE A 183 13.65 8.65 -10.19
C PHE A 183 14.39 8.12 -11.41
N VAL A 184 15.26 7.15 -11.19
CA VAL A 184 15.93 6.38 -12.22
C VAL A 184 15.43 4.95 -12.16
N TYR A 185 15.25 4.33 -13.31
CA TYR A 185 14.68 2.98 -13.42
C TYR A 185 15.73 1.98 -13.89
N GLY A 186 15.67 0.76 -13.37
CA GLY A 186 16.46 -0.36 -13.82
C GLY A 186 15.99 -0.92 -15.17
N ALA A 187 16.73 -1.90 -15.67
CA ALA A 187 16.41 -2.60 -16.91
C ALA A 187 15.09 -3.40 -16.81
N ASP A 188 14.72 -3.83 -15.61
CA ASP A 188 13.45 -4.50 -15.26
C ASP A 188 12.26 -3.53 -15.17
N LYS A 189 12.49 -2.23 -15.45
CA LYS A 189 11.51 -1.14 -15.35
C LYS A 189 11.04 -0.79 -13.93
N SER A 190 11.64 -1.38 -12.88
CA SER A 190 11.41 -0.99 -11.49
C SER A 190 12.22 0.25 -11.13
N PRO A 191 11.76 1.13 -10.22
CA PRO A 191 12.56 2.22 -9.67
C PRO A 191 13.87 1.67 -9.08
N LEU A 192 15.01 2.15 -9.55
CA LEU A 192 16.34 1.75 -9.09
C LEU A 192 16.91 2.75 -8.09
N MET A 193 16.73 4.04 -8.34
CA MET A 193 17.35 5.10 -7.56
C MET A 193 16.41 6.30 -7.45
N LEU A 194 16.40 6.93 -6.27
CA LEU A 194 15.82 8.24 -5.99
C LEU A 194 16.96 9.24 -5.81
N LYS A 195 16.87 10.38 -6.48
CA LYS A 195 17.82 11.48 -6.38
C LYS A 195 17.15 12.72 -5.80
N LYS A 196 17.81 13.37 -4.80
CA LYS A 196 17.43 14.67 -4.25
C LYS A 196 18.65 15.59 -4.23
N GLY A 197 18.69 16.59 -5.13
CA GLY A 197 19.90 17.35 -5.38
C GLY A 197 21.03 16.44 -5.84
N GLU A 198 22.18 16.49 -5.18
CA GLU A 198 23.33 15.63 -5.47
C GLU A 198 23.31 14.30 -4.71
N LYS A 199 22.36 14.09 -3.78
CA LYS A 199 22.27 12.85 -2.99
C LYS A 199 21.48 11.78 -3.73
N GLU A 200 21.99 10.56 -3.68
CA GLU A 200 21.44 9.38 -4.35
C GLU A 200 21.07 8.32 -3.33
N TYR A 201 19.91 7.68 -3.54
CA TYR A 201 19.36 6.65 -2.69
C TYR A 201 18.84 5.51 -3.54
N TYR A 202 19.27 4.28 -3.25
CA TYR A 202 18.97 3.10 -4.04
C TYR A 202 17.87 2.29 -3.37
N TYR A 203 16.93 1.77 -4.14
CA TYR A 203 15.79 1.03 -3.63
C TYR A 203 16.16 -0.38 -3.19
N LEU A 204 15.63 -0.78 -2.04
CA LEU A 204 15.63 -2.15 -1.57
C LEU A 204 14.21 -2.73 -1.71
N TYR A 205 14.14 -3.93 -2.30
CA TYR A 205 12.90 -4.65 -2.53
C TYR A 205 12.87 -5.97 -1.79
N ASN A 206 11.65 -6.41 -1.41
CA ASN A 206 11.42 -7.80 -1.04
C ASN A 206 11.07 -8.64 -2.29
N SER A 207 10.81 -9.95 -2.07
CA SER A 207 10.45 -10.89 -3.15
C SER A 207 9.11 -10.60 -3.83
N GLN A 208 8.31 -9.73 -3.25
CA GLN A 208 6.98 -9.35 -3.74
C GLN A 208 6.98 -7.98 -4.43
N ASN A 209 8.18 -7.40 -4.64
CA ASN A 209 8.38 -6.07 -5.21
C ASN A 209 7.84 -4.91 -4.32
N ASP A 210 7.73 -5.14 -3.00
CA ASP A 210 7.49 -4.03 -2.09
C ASP A 210 8.80 -3.29 -1.84
N VAL A 211 8.76 -1.96 -1.83
CA VAL A 211 9.90 -1.14 -1.42
C VAL A 211 10.03 -1.25 0.10
N ILE A 212 11.05 -1.95 0.57
CA ILE A 212 11.30 -2.16 2.00
C ILE A 212 12.31 -1.17 2.59
N GLY A 213 12.97 -0.38 1.75
CA GLY A 213 13.91 0.63 2.21
C GLY A 213 14.66 1.34 1.10
N LEU A 214 15.53 2.25 1.54
CA LEU A 214 16.48 2.95 0.69
C LEU A 214 17.85 2.91 1.35
N ILE A 215 18.90 2.69 0.55
CA ILE A 215 20.30 2.80 0.96
C ILE A 215 20.92 4.05 0.33
N ASP A 216 21.85 4.68 1.02
CA ASP A 216 22.66 5.78 0.49
C ASP A 216 23.82 5.28 -0.39
N SER A 217 24.61 6.22 -0.91
CA SER A 217 25.79 5.92 -1.75
C SER A 217 26.88 5.12 -1.03
N ASP A 218 26.90 5.14 0.31
CA ASP A 218 27.84 4.37 1.13
C ASP A 218 27.34 2.94 1.42
N GLY A 219 26.16 2.59 0.90
CA GLY A 219 25.52 1.29 1.11
C GLY A 219 24.81 1.14 2.47
N LYS A 220 24.65 2.23 3.22
CA LYS A 220 23.93 2.23 4.50
C LYS A 220 22.44 2.35 4.27
N GLN A 221 21.65 1.47 4.87
CA GLN A 221 20.19 1.61 4.85
C GLN A 221 19.77 2.80 5.72
N VAL A 222 19.23 3.84 5.07
CA VAL A 222 18.80 5.11 5.69
C VAL A 222 17.29 5.23 5.82
N VAL A 223 16.54 4.46 5.03
CA VAL A 223 15.08 4.36 5.15
C VAL A 223 14.68 2.90 5.28
N ASN A 224 13.75 2.62 6.18
CA ASN A 224 13.13 1.30 6.32
C ASN A 224 11.62 1.44 6.37
N TYR A 225 10.92 0.64 5.56
CA TYR A 225 9.46 0.50 5.55
C TYR A 225 9.05 -0.89 5.99
N SER A 226 7.95 -0.99 6.72
CA SER A 226 7.27 -2.25 6.98
C SER A 226 5.79 -2.15 6.64
N TYR A 227 5.20 -3.27 6.24
CA TYR A 227 3.81 -3.35 5.78
C TYR A 227 3.12 -4.56 6.41
N ASP A 228 1.82 -4.44 6.60
CA ASP A 228 0.97 -5.60 6.84
C ASP A 228 0.75 -6.42 5.54
N ALA A 229 0.01 -7.52 5.64
CA ALA A 229 -0.26 -8.41 4.50
C ALA A 229 -1.03 -7.72 3.34
N TRP A 230 -1.69 -6.60 3.59
CA TRP A 230 -2.49 -5.85 2.61
C TRP A 230 -1.84 -4.55 2.16
N GLY A 231 -0.59 -4.32 2.58
CA GLY A 231 0.21 -3.18 2.14
C GLY A 231 0.04 -1.90 2.97
N LYS A 232 -0.70 -1.96 4.08
CA LYS A 232 -0.74 -0.85 5.02
C LYS A 232 0.62 -0.70 5.68
N GLN A 233 1.20 0.49 5.57
CA GLN A 233 2.49 0.77 6.20
C GLN A 233 2.36 0.69 7.72
N THR A 234 3.10 -0.22 8.34
CA THR A 234 3.14 -0.45 9.80
C THR A 234 4.31 0.23 10.47
N GLY A 235 5.34 0.59 9.69
CA GLY A 235 6.50 1.32 10.19
C GLY A 235 7.22 2.11 9.11
N LEU A 236 7.83 3.23 9.54
CA LEU A 236 8.76 4.04 8.76
C LEU A 236 9.87 4.53 9.69
N THR A 237 11.10 4.16 9.38
CA THR A 237 12.30 4.76 9.96
C THR A 237 13.04 5.50 8.87
N ASP A 238 13.41 6.75 9.12
CA ASP A 238 14.18 7.57 8.20
C ASP A 238 15.29 8.31 8.97
N ILE A 239 16.52 7.89 8.74
CA ILE A 239 17.72 8.47 9.32
C ILE A 239 18.57 9.22 8.29
N SER A 240 18.00 9.48 7.11
CA SER A 240 18.69 10.21 6.02
C SER A 240 18.97 11.68 6.35
N GLY A 241 18.22 12.25 7.31
CA GLY A 241 18.22 13.69 7.59
C GLY A 241 17.53 14.55 6.52
N GLU A 242 17.01 13.91 5.45
CA GLU A 242 16.45 14.58 4.27
C GLU A 242 14.94 14.33 4.07
N ASN A 243 14.32 13.59 5.00
CA ASN A 243 12.93 13.17 4.93
C ASN A 243 12.60 12.33 3.68
N ILE A 244 13.59 11.58 3.17
CA ILE A 244 13.49 10.77 1.94
C ILE A 244 12.41 9.71 2.07
N GLY A 245 12.24 9.16 3.26
CA GLY A 245 11.22 8.16 3.54
C GLY A 245 9.79 8.64 3.27
N LYS A 246 9.48 9.92 3.42
CA LYS A 246 8.18 10.53 3.05
C LYS A 246 8.16 11.01 1.61
N LEU A 247 9.26 11.58 1.13
CA LEU A 247 9.37 12.11 -0.24
C LEU A 247 9.33 11.02 -1.30
N ASN A 248 9.76 9.78 -0.96
CA ASN A 248 9.64 8.64 -1.86
C ASN A 248 8.15 8.24 -1.99
N PRO A 249 7.55 8.26 -3.21
CA PRO A 249 6.17 7.82 -3.39
C PRO A 249 6.04 6.30 -3.48
N PHE A 250 7.08 5.59 -3.93
CA PHE A 250 7.01 4.15 -4.17
C PHE A 250 7.06 3.36 -2.87
N ARG A 251 6.06 2.48 -2.65
CA ARG A 251 5.87 1.71 -1.42
C ARG A 251 5.54 0.24 -1.75
N TYR A 252 4.45 -0.26 -1.21
CA TYR A 252 3.91 -1.60 -1.42
C TYR A 252 3.71 -1.88 -2.91
N ARG A 253 4.22 -3.01 -3.42
CA ARG A 253 4.21 -3.39 -4.84
C ARG A 253 4.80 -2.33 -5.78
N ALA A 254 5.69 -1.48 -5.27
CA ALA A 254 6.19 -0.30 -5.96
C ALA A 254 5.08 0.66 -6.47
N TYR A 255 3.86 0.59 -5.93
CA TYR A 255 2.79 1.55 -6.21
C TYR A 255 3.11 2.92 -5.59
N CYS A 256 2.63 3.97 -6.24
CA CYS A 256 2.72 5.33 -5.70
C CYS A 256 1.73 5.53 -4.56
N TYR A 257 2.23 5.81 -3.37
CA TYR A 257 1.42 6.16 -2.22
C TYR A 257 1.13 7.66 -2.23
N ASP A 258 -0.12 8.01 -2.01
CA ASP A 258 -0.59 9.38 -1.91
C ASP A 258 -0.92 9.69 -0.45
N ASP A 259 -0.12 10.57 0.14
CA ASP A 259 -0.24 10.92 1.57
C ASP A 259 -1.53 11.66 1.92
N ASP A 260 -2.18 12.34 0.98
CA ASP A 260 -3.45 13.04 1.22
C ASP A 260 -4.61 12.06 1.27
N THR A 261 -4.72 11.23 0.24
CA THR A 261 -5.82 10.25 0.14
C THR A 261 -5.60 9.04 1.02
N LYS A 262 -4.35 8.73 1.42
CA LYS A 262 -3.92 7.48 2.03
C LYS A 262 -4.21 6.25 1.14
N LEU A 263 -4.20 6.46 -0.17
CA LEU A 263 -4.42 5.43 -1.18
C LEU A 263 -3.13 5.14 -1.94
N TYR A 264 -3.01 3.93 -2.45
CA TYR A 264 -2.07 3.66 -3.53
C TYR A 264 -2.69 4.03 -4.86
N VAL A 265 -1.93 4.77 -5.66
CA VAL A 265 -2.31 5.16 -7.02
C VAL A 265 -1.65 4.18 -7.99
N THR A 266 -2.47 3.45 -8.72
CA THR A 266 -2.04 2.61 -9.85
C THR A 266 -2.35 3.34 -11.17
N ALA A 267 -2.02 2.74 -12.30
CA ALA A 267 -2.24 3.38 -13.60
C ALA A 267 -3.72 3.76 -13.86
N SER A 268 -4.68 3.01 -13.31
CA SER A 268 -6.11 3.18 -13.60
C SER A 268 -7.03 3.09 -12.39
N ARG A 269 -6.51 2.79 -11.21
CA ARG A 269 -7.32 2.55 -10.01
C ARG A 269 -6.62 3.09 -8.77
N TYR A 270 -7.40 3.23 -7.70
CA TYR A 270 -6.93 3.56 -6.37
C TYR A 270 -7.13 2.35 -5.46
N TYR A 271 -6.09 1.96 -4.70
CA TYR A 271 -6.17 0.87 -3.75
C TYR A 271 -6.26 1.43 -2.33
N ASP A 272 -7.31 1.09 -1.62
CA ASP A 272 -7.55 1.54 -0.25
C ASP A 272 -7.05 0.49 0.75
N LEU A 273 -6.18 0.93 1.65
CA LEU A 273 -5.50 0.11 2.65
C LEU A 273 -6.41 -0.27 3.83
N GLU A 274 -7.41 0.55 4.13
CA GLU A 274 -8.38 0.26 5.20
C GLU A 274 -9.44 -0.72 4.71
N LEU A 275 -9.91 -0.54 3.48
CA LEU A 275 -10.89 -1.41 2.85
C LEU A 275 -10.24 -2.67 2.23
N CYS A 276 -8.90 -2.73 2.13
CA CYS A 276 -8.12 -3.80 1.50
C CYS A 276 -8.59 -4.12 0.07
N ARG A 277 -8.97 -3.10 -0.71
CA ARG A 277 -9.51 -3.28 -2.06
C ARG A 277 -9.26 -2.10 -2.98
N PHE A 278 -9.42 -2.33 -4.27
CA PHE A 278 -9.49 -1.24 -5.25
C PHE A 278 -10.84 -0.52 -5.18
N LEU A 279 -10.78 0.80 -5.38
CA LEU A 279 -11.95 1.69 -5.48
C LEU A 279 -12.38 1.84 -6.92
#